data_c5dc93dae0d5e7b4eba0713d993a9d7f
#
_entry.id   c5dc93dae0d5e7b4eba0713d993a9d7f
#
_cell.length_a   1.000
_cell.length_b   1.000
_cell.length_c   1.000
_cell.angle_alpha   90.00
_cell.angle_beta   90.00
_cell.angle_gamma   90.00
#
_symmetry.space_group_name_H-M   'P 1'
#
loop_
_entity.id
_entity.type
_entity.pdbx_description
1 polymer ?
#
loop_
_entity_poly.entity_id
_entity_poly.type
_entity_poly.pdbx_seq_one_letter_code
_entity_poly.pdbx_strand_id
1 'polypeptide(L)'
;RGLGDVYKRQVQTCPTCGGSGKVVKEKCPKCAGTGYTASKKKIKVTIPAGIDNGQSIRIREKGEPGVNGGPRGDLLVEVNVSRHPVFQRVDMNILSTVSISFAIAALGGEIKIPTVDGDVVCTIKPGTKTGTKVRLTGKGVPSLRNSQVRGDHLVTVVIQTPDHLSAEAKEALRRFDELTGNTLKRSENTETAEDKKSKKKSFKEKVKEVFEDKE
;
A
#
# COMPACT_ATOMS: atom_id res chain seq x y z
N ARG A 1 66.72 37.82 -39.45
CA ARG A 1 66.00 37.01 -38.42
C ARG A 1 64.77 37.82 -38.04
N GLY A 2 63.60 37.54 -38.67
CA GLY A 2 62.35 38.22 -38.38
C GLY A 2 61.71 37.58 -37.11
N LEU A 3 61.52 38.42 -36.10
CA LEU A 3 60.63 38.06 -34.97
C LEU A 3 59.19 38.24 -35.47
N GLY A 4 58.48 37.12 -35.66
CA GLY A 4 57.07 37.15 -35.97
C GLY A 4 56.26 37.54 -34.74
N ASP A 5 55.62 38.71 -34.81
CA ASP A 5 54.65 39.12 -33.79
C ASP A 5 53.47 38.20 -33.80
N VAL A 6 53.36 37.41 -32.73
CA VAL A 6 52.20 36.57 -32.45
C VAL A 6 51.11 37.46 -31.87
N TYR A 7 50.18 37.91 -32.72
CA TYR A 7 48.96 38.61 -32.26
C TYR A 7 48.03 37.60 -31.60
N LYS A 8 48.01 37.64 -30.26
CA LYS A 8 46.96 36.96 -29.52
C LYS A 8 45.62 37.70 -29.72
N ARG A 9 44.78 37.17 -30.57
CA ARG A 9 43.40 37.65 -30.68
C ARG A 9 42.67 37.29 -29.40
N GLN A 10 42.41 38.24 -28.54
CA GLN A 10 41.50 38.06 -27.41
C GLN A 10 40.06 38.17 -27.96
N VAL A 11 39.30 37.11 -27.75
CA VAL A 11 37.86 37.13 -28.05
C VAL A 11 37.15 37.69 -26.81
N GLN A 12 36.72 38.94 -26.93
CA GLN A 12 35.94 39.59 -25.87
C GLN A 12 34.46 39.48 -26.20
N THR A 13 33.68 39.04 -25.22
CA THR A 13 32.22 38.95 -25.35
C THR A 13 31.64 40.36 -25.52
N CYS A 14 30.83 40.56 -26.56
CA CYS A 14 30.21 41.85 -26.82
C CYS A 14 29.35 42.32 -25.65
N PRO A 15 29.60 43.49 -25.03
CA PRO A 15 28.85 43.94 -23.84
C PRO A 15 27.38 44.26 -24.13
N THR A 16 27.04 44.53 -25.43
CA THR A 16 25.69 44.89 -25.82
C THR A 16 24.79 43.67 -26.06
N CYS A 17 25.31 42.55 -26.58
CA CYS A 17 24.52 41.38 -26.88
C CYS A 17 24.90 40.15 -26.07
N GLY A 18 25.94 40.22 -25.23
CA GLY A 18 26.39 39.10 -24.38
C GLY A 18 26.78 37.84 -25.20
N GLY A 19 27.17 38.00 -26.45
CA GLY A 19 27.51 36.89 -27.36
C GLY A 19 26.32 36.28 -28.16
N SER A 20 25.09 36.78 -27.96
CA SER A 20 23.89 36.26 -28.65
C SER A 20 23.72 36.72 -30.08
N GLY A 21 24.48 37.71 -30.53
CA GLY A 21 24.41 38.30 -31.85
C GLY A 21 23.14 39.10 -32.17
N LYS A 22 22.21 39.20 -31.21
CA LYS A 22 20.92 39.89 -31.37
C LYS A 22 20.71 40.88 -30.22
N VAL A 23 20.24 42.10 -30.56
CA VAL A 23 19.91 43.17 -29.60
C VAL A 23 18.43 43.52 -29.80
N VAL A 24 17.66 43.48 -28.73
CA VAL A 24 16.23 43.86 -28.69
C VAL A 24 16.16 45.37 -28.49
N LYS A 25 15.85 46.16 -29.55
CA LYS A 25 15.70 47.61 -29.48
C LYS A 25 14.45 48.03 -28.69
N GLU A 26 13.31 47.35 -28.91
CA GLU A 26 12.06 47.59 -28.20
C GLU A 26 11.60 46.32 -27.50
N LYS A 27 11.41 46.38 -26.20
CA LYS A 27 10.95 45.23 -25.45
C LYS A 27 9.43 45.06 -25.61
N CYS A 28 8.99 43.90 -26.08
CA CYS A 28 7.58 43.58 -26.18
C CYS A 28 6.94 43.57 -24.76
N PRO A 29 5.80 44.27 -24.51
CA PRO A 29 5.17 44.36 -23.20
C PRO A 29 4.65 43.01 -22.67
N LYS A 30 4.41 42.02 -23.57
CA LYS A 30 3.97 40.68 -23.18
C LYS A 30 5.08 39.74 -22.73
N CYS A 31 6.28 39.83 -23.31
CA CYS A 31 7.38 38.90 -23.03
C CYS A 31 8.61 39.60 -22.41
N ALA A 32 8.63 40.94 -22.29
CA ALA A 32 9.75 41.72 -21.76
C ALA A 32 11.11 41.41 -22.41
N GLY A 33 11.07 41.00 -23.70
CA GLY A 33 12.29 40.66 -24.47
C GLY A 33 12.72 39.18 -24.36
N THR A 34 12.03 38.33 -23.63
CA THR A 34 12.37 36.89 -23.52
C THR A 34 11.97 36.06 -24.75
N GLY A 35 11.07 36.58 -25.61
CA GLY A 35 10.54 35.88 -26.76
C GLY A 35 9.47 34.84 -26.44
N TYR A 36 9.20 34.59 -25.18
CA TYR A 36 8.23 33.58 -24.69
C TYR A 36 7.17 34.19 -23.81
N THR A 37 5.94 33.67 -23.91
CA THR A 37 4.82 34.03 -23.07
C THR A 37 4.30 32.78 -22.37
N ALA A 38 4.02 32.85 -21.06
CA ALA A 38 3.41 31.76 -20.32
C ALA A 38 1.93 31.58 -20.73
N SER A 39 1.55 30.38 -21.11
CA SER A 39 0.15 30.04 -21.37
C SER A 39 -0.24 28.76 -20.65
N LYS A 40 -1.41 28.78 -20.00
CA LYS A 40 -1.97 27.58 -19.35
C LYS A 40 -2.65 26.71 -20.40
N LYS A 41 -2.20 25.46 -20.56
CA LYS A 41 -2.82 24.49 -21.47
C LYS A 41 -3.23 23.25 -20.67
N LYS A 42 -4.44 22.75 -20.95
CA LYS A 42 -4.89 21.46 -20.40
C LYS A 42 -4.41 20.35 -21.31
N ILE A 43 -3.68 19.39 -20.77
CA ILE A 43 -3.16 18.23 -21.50
C ILE A 43 -3.86 16.98 -20.96
N LYS A 44 -4.51 16.23 -21.85
CA LYS A 44 -5.12 14.93 -21.50
C LYS A 44 -4.02 13.88 -21.57
N VAL A 45 -3.81 13.18 -20.45
CA VAL A 45 -2.83 12.09 -20.33
C VAL A 45 -3.60 10.79 -20.12
N THR A 46 -3.33 9.80 -20.96
CA THR A 46 -3.88 8.45 -20.81
C THR A 46 -2.89 7.63 -19.98
N ILE A 47 -3.33 7.20 -18.81
CA ILE A 47 -2.55 6.34 -17.92
C ILE A 47 -2.83 4.89 -18.29
N PRO A 48 -1.84 4.09 -18.72
CA PRO A 48 -2.05 2.69 -19.05
C PRO A 48 -2.35 1.86 -17.79
N ALA A 49 -3.25 0.89 -17.94
CA ALA A 49 -3.52 -0.06 -16.87
C ALA A 49 -2.27 -0.88 -16.55
N GLY A 50 -2.03 -1.14 -15.27
CA GLY A 50 -0.85 -1.89 -14.83
C GLY A 50 0.37 -1.05 -14.51
N ILE A 51 0.32 0.27 -14.69
CA ILE A 51 1.44 1.16 -14.33
C ILE A 51 1.79 1.01 -12.84
N ASP A 52 3.07 1.10 -12.53
CA ASP A 52 3.55 1.01 -11.16
C ASP A 52 3.87 2.38 -10.57
N ASN A 53 4.00 2.42 -9.24
CA ASN A 53 4.37 3.64 -8.53
C ASN A 53 5.76 4.11 -8.96
N GLY A 54 5.92 5.43 -9.17
CA GLY A 54 7.18 6.06 -9.59
C GLY A 54 7.50 5.88 -11.08
N GLN A 55 6.63 5.26 -11.87
CA GLN A 55 6.84 5.19 -13.32
C GLN A 55 6.44 6.49 -14.00
N SER A 56 7.21 6.86 -15.05
CA SER A 56 6.98 8.10 -15.80
C SER A 56 6.42 7.82 -17.18
N ILE A 57 5.43 8.61 -17.57
CA ILE A 57 4.84 8.62 -18.91
C ILE A 57 5.44 9.80 -19.67
N ARG A 58 6.08 9.52 -20.82
CA ARG A 58 6.65 10.54 -21.70
C ARG A 58 5.64 10.98 -22.75
N ILE A 59 5.33 12.27 -22.76
CA ILE A 59 4.48 12.90 -23.76
C ILE A 59 5.37 13.76 -24.66
N ARG A 60 5.51 13.34 -25.90
CA ARG A 60 6.39 14.00 -26.86
C ARG A 60 5.91 15.40 -27.17
N GLU A 61 6.86 16.35 -27.39
CA GLU A 61 6.62 17.73 -27.83
C GLU A 61 5.68 18.57 -26.95
N LYS A 62 5.43 18.13 -25.71
CA LYS A 62 4.59 18.87 -24.74
C LYS A 62 5.38 19.56 -23.64
N GLY A 63 6.69 19.46 -23.68
CA GLY A 63 7.59 20.16 -22.76
C GLY A 63 7.82 21.62 -23.11
N GLU A 64 8.89 22.19 -22.59
CA GLU A 64 9.29 23.57 -22.84
C GLU A 64 9.71 23.81 -24.31
N PRO A 65 9.56 25.04 -24.79
CA PRO A 65 10.04 25.40 -26.14
C PRO A 65 11.55 25.25 -26.22
N GLY A 66 12.05 24.78 -27.36
CA GLY A 66 13.47 24.67 -27.58
C GLY A 66 14.16 26.05 -27.74
N VAL A 67 15.45 26.09 -27.43
CA VAL A 67 16.26 27.28 -27.55
C VAL A 67 16.44 27.65 -29.05
N ASN A 68 16.40 28.94 -29.38
CA ASN A 68 16.56 29.48 -30.74
C ASN A 68 15.57 28.90 -31.79
N GLY A 69 14.33 28.63 -31.40
CA GLY A 69 13.31 28.10 -32.31
C GLY A 69 13.43 26.61 -32.60
N GLY A 70 14.20 25.87 -31.79
CA GLY A 70 14.31 24.43 -31.87
C GLY A 70 12.98 23.72 -31.49
N PRO A 71 12.89 22.40 -31.72
CA PRO A 71 11.71 21.63 -31.37
C PRO A 71 11.45 21.66 -29.87
N ARG A 72 10.19 21.46 -29.47
CA ARG A 72 9.81 21.40 -28.06
C ARG A 72 10.36 20.13 -27.41
N GLY A 73 10.70 20.24 -26.16
CA GLY A 73 11.05 19.10 -25.33
C GLY A 73 9.84 18.19 -25.04
N ASP A 74 10.08 17.09 -24.38
CA ASP A 74 9.06 16.16 -23.92
C ASP A 74 8.60 16.50 -22.51
N LEU A 75 7.36 16.18 -22.20
CA LEU A 75 6.81 16.29 -20.85
C LEU A 75 6.86 14.90 -20.19
N LEU A 76 7.53 14.79 -19.07
CA LEU A 76 7.54 13.59 -18.24
C LEU A 76 6.50 13.75 -17.14
N VAL A 77 5.56 12.81 -17.06
CA VAL A 77 4.53 12.75 -16.03
C VAL A 77 4.81 11.56 -15.14
N GLU A 78 5.26 11.82 -13.94
CA GLU A 78 5.47 10.78 -12.92
C GLU A 78 4.14 10.37 -12.29
N VAL A 79 3.90 9.06 -12.20
CA VAL A 79 2.67 8.50 -11.64
C VAL A 79 2.93 8.04 -10.22
N ASN A 80 2.23 8.63 -9.27
CA ASN A 80 2.24 8.21 -7.88
C ASN A 80 0.96 7.42 -7.57
N VAL A 81 1.12 6.13 -7.22
CA VAL A 81 0.01 5.22 -6.93
C VAL A 81 -0.15 5.12 -5.41
N SER A 82 -1.31 5.54 -4.91
CA SER A 82 -1.65 5.45 -3.49
C SER A 82 -1.82 4.00 -3.05
N ARG A 83 -1.54 3.72 -1.78
CA ARG A 83 -1.81 2.40 -1.18
C ARG A 83 -3.32 2.20 -1.03
N HIS A 84 -3.79 1.00 -1.38
CA HIS A 84 -5.18 0.60 -1.15
C HIS A 84 -5.32 -0.05 0.23
N PRO A 85 -6.41 0.16 0.99
CA PRO A 85 -6.58 -0.38 2.34
C PRO A 85 -6.68 -1.91 2.37
N VAL A 86 -7.25 -2.52 1.33
CA VAL A 86 -7.50 -3.98 1.27
C VAL A 86 -6.50 -4.71 0.38
N PHE A 87 -6.09 -4.09 -0.74
CA PHE A 87 -5.27 -4.73 -1.75
C PHE A 87 -3.82 -4.25 -1.65
N GLN A 88 -2.90 -5.21 -1.59
CA GLN A 88 -1.48 -4.96 -1.69
C GLN A 88 -0.97 -5.49 -3.02
N ARG A 89 -0.32 -4.64 -3.81
CA ARG A 89 0.31 -5.05 -5.06
C ARG A 89 1.74 -5.53 -4.81
N VAL A 90 2.06 -6.67 -5.41
CA VAL A 90 3.42 -7.20 -5.50
C VAL A 90 3.65 -7.60 -6.95
N ASP A 91 4.42 -6.80 -7.68
CA ASP A 91 4.63 -6.90 -9.13
C ASP A 91 3.30 -6.92 -9.91
N MET A 92 2.97 -8.04 -10.54
CA MET A 92 1.71 -8.24 -11.25
C MET A 92 0.63 -8.90 -10.38
N ASN A 93 0.98 -9.38 -9.19
CA ASN A 93 0.05 -10.05 -8.30
C ASN A 93 -0.58 -9.08 -7.30
N ILE A 94 -1.78 -9.44 -6.86
CA ILE A 94 -2.49 -8.74 -5.79
C ILE A 94 -2.57 -9.67 -4.59
N LEU A 95 -2.27 -9.13 -3.43
CA LEU A 95 -2.44 -9.80 -2.15
C LEU A 95 -3.61 -9.17 -1.42
N SER A 96 -4.47 -9.99 -0.83
CA SER A 96 -5.50 -9.54 0.10
C SER A 96 -5.74 -10.56 1.21
N THR A 97 -6.45 -10.13 2.24
CA THR A 97 -6.88 -11.00 3.33
C THR A 97 -8.40 -10.98 3.40
N VAL A 98 -8.99 -12.14 3.52
CA VAL A 98 -10.43 -12.30 3.73
C VAL A 98 -10.70 -13.04 5.03
N SER A 99 -11.61 -12.51 5.84
CA SER A 99 -12.04 -13.15 7.08
C SER A 99 -13.25 -14.04 6.83
N ILE A 100 -13.19 -15.27 7.31
CA ILE A 100 -14.31 -16.23 7.26
C ILE A 100 -14.68 -16.68 8.67
N SER A 101 -15.93 -17.11 8.83
CA SER A 101 -16.37 -17.68 10.11
C SER A 101 -15.78 -19.08 10.31
N PHE A 102 -15.66 -19.47 11.58
CA PHE A 102 -15.25 -20.83 11.96
C PHE A 102 -16.14 -21.90 11.32
N ALA A 103 -17.47 -21.65 11.24
CA ALA A 103 -18.42 -22.57 10.64
C ALA A 103 -18.11 -22.83 9.15
N ILE A 104 -17.83 -21.77 8.36
CA ILE A 104 -17.44 -21.90 6.95
C ILE A 104 -16.10 -22.63 6.81
N ALA A 105 -15.14 -22.34 7.71
CA ALA A 105 -13.85 -23.02 7.68
C ALA A 105 -13.97 -24.54 7.98
N ALA A 106 -14.86 -24.93 8.91
CA ALA A 106 -15.05 -26.31 9.32
C ALA A 106 -15.92 -27.11 8.33
N LEU A 107 -17.05 -26.55 7.91
CA LEU A 107 -18.03 -27.23 7.07
C LEU A 107 -17.80 -27.04 5.57
N GLY A 108 -17.02 -26.04 5.20
CA GLY A 108 -16.93 -25.56 3.82
C GLY A 108 -18.09 -24.63 3.48
N GLY A 109 -18.04 -24.06 2.29
CA GLY A 109 -19.10 -23.19 1.79
C GLY A 109 -18.59 -22.22 0.73
N GLU A 110 -19.48 -21.40 0.23
CA GLU A 110 -19.17 -20.37 -0.74
C GLU A 110 -18.96 -19.02 -0.05
N ILE A 111 -17.92 -18.33 -0.43
CA ILE A 111 -17.64 -16.96 0.03
C ILE A 111 -17.50 -16.03 -1.16
N LYS A 112 -17.88 -14.77 -0.97
CA LYS A 112 -17.60 -13.69 -1.91
C LYS A 112 -16.28 -13.02 -1.56
N ILE A 113 -15.38 -13.00 -2.51
CA ILE A 113 -14.06 -12.38 -2.37
C ILE A 113 -14.04 -11.13 -3.24
N PRO A 114 -13.83 -9.94 -2.67
CA PRO A 114 -13.66 -8.73 -3.47
C PRO A 114 -12.37 -8.81 -4.28
N THR A 115 -12.46 -8.48 -5.57
CA THR A 115 -11.31 -8.35 -6.46
C THR A 115 -11.31 -6.98 -7.12
N VAL A 116 -10.26 -6.63 -7.83
CA VAL A 116 -10.17 -5.36 -8.56
C VAL A 116 -11.23 -5.24 -9.66
N ASP A 117 -11.67 -6.38 -10.22
CA ASP A 117 -12.67 -6.42 -11.29
C ASP A 117 -14.11 -6.66 -10.77
N GLY A 118 -14.30 -6.69 -9.45
CA GLY A 118 -15.57 -7.00 -8.80
C GLY A 118 -15.51 -8.25 -7.94
N ASP A 119 -16.63 -8.66 -7.38
CA ASP A 119 -16.70 -9.81 -6.48
C ASP A 119 -16.63 -11.14 -7.23
N VAL A 120 -15.87 -12.07 -6.68
CA VAL A 120 -15.76 -13.45 -7.19
C VAL A 120 -16.24 -14.41 -6.10
N VAL A 121 -17.10 -15.34 -6.46
CA VAL A 121 -17.52 -16.43 -5.57
C VAL A 121 -16.46 -17.53 -5.59
N CYS A 122 -16.01 -17.93 -4.41
CA CYS A 122 -15.03 -18.98 -4.24
C CYS A 122 -15.54 -20.02 -3.25
N THR A 123 -15.37 -21.29 -3.59
CA THR A 123 -15.75 -22.42 -2.71
C THR A 123 -14.60 -22.74 -1.78
N ILE A 124 -14.84 -22.70 -0.49
CA ILE A 124 -13.92 -23.08 0.57
C ILE A 124 -14.15 -24.55 0.92
N LYS A 125 -13.07 -25.33 0.96
CA LYS A 125 -13.15 -26.76 1.33
C LYS A 125 -13.33 -26.92 2.84
N PRO A 126 -14.04 -27.95 3.29
CA PRO A 126 -14.14 -28.29 4.70
C PRO A 126 -12.75 -28.49 5.33
N GLY A 127 -12.57 -28.04 6.57
CA GLY A 127 -11.29 -28.17 7.28
C GLY A 127 -10.21 -27.18 6.83
N THR A 128 -10.58 -26.09 6.18
CA THR A 128 -9.64 -25.04 5.76
C THR A 128 -9.03 -24.36 6.99
N LYS A 129 -7.69 -24.29 7.04
CA LYS A 129 -6.94 -23.68 8.14
C LYS A 129 -6.74 -22.19 7.89
N THR A 130 -6.60 -21.43 8.99
CA THR A 130 -6.19 -20.02 8.91
C THR A 130 -4.82 -19.90 8.23
N GLY A 131 -4.62 -18.84 7.44
CA GLY A 131 -3.41 -18.65 6.65
C GLY A 131 -3.40 -19.42 5.32
N THR A 132 -4.43 -20.20 5.00
CA THR A 132 -4.55 -20.85 3.68
C THR A 132 -4.62 -19.80 2.59
N LYS A 133 -3.82 -19.97 1.54
CA LYS A 133 -3.80 -19.06 0.39
C LYS A 133 -4.65 -19.62 -0.75
N VAL A 134 -5.63 -18.86 -1.18
CA VAL A 134 -6.48 -19.15 -2.35
C VAL A 134 -5.96 -18.32 -3.52
N ARG A 135 -5.69 -18.94 -4.64
CA ARG A 135 -5.20 -18.28 -5.85
C ARG A 135 -6.34 -18.10 -6.84
N LEU A 136 -6.64 -16.87 -7.18
CA LEU A 136 -7.58 -16.48 -8.22
C LEU A 136 -6.80 -16.11 -9.48
N THR A 137 -6.72 -17.03 -10.41
CA THR A 137 -5.91 -16.89 -11.63
C THR A 137 -6.44 -15.77 -12.52
N GLY A 138 -5.53 -14.90 -13.03
CA GLY A 138 -5.88 -13.82 -13.93
C GLY A 138 -6.63 -12.64 -13.30
N LYS A 139 -6.75 -12.61 -11.96
CA LYS A 139 -7.38 -11.50 -11.20
C LYS A 139 -6.38 -10.50 -10.61
N GLY A 140 -5.14 -10.56 -11.05
CA GLY A 140 -4.10 -9.61 -10.72
C GLY A 140 -4.05 -8.39 -11.65
N VAL A 141 -2.91 -7.71 -11.64
CA VAL A 141 -2.64 -6.51 -12.43
C VAL A 141 -2.28 -6.89 -13.87
N PRO A 142 -2.80 -6.19 -14.89
CA PRO A 142 -2.40 -6.42 -16.27
C PRO A 142 -0.96 -5.95 -16.53
N SER A 143 -0.26 -6.62 -17.45
CA SER A 143 1.05 -6.20 -17.90
C SER A 143 0.98 -4.94 -18.77
N LEU A 144 1.91 -3.99 -18.56
CA LEU A 144 2.03 -2.79 -19.39
C LEU A 144 2.34 -3.10 -20.87
N ARG A 145 3.03 -4.22 -21.13
CA ARG A 145 3.41 -4.61 -22.50
C ARG A 145 2.29 -5.35 -23.22
N ASN A 146 1.53 -6.15 -22.49
CA ASN A 146 0.43 -6.93 -23.05
C ASN A 146 -0.72 -7.00 -22.02
N SER A 147 -1.78 -6.26 -22.29
CA SER A 147 -2.97 -6.19 -21.42
C SER A 147 -3.72 -7.52 -21.27
N GLN A 148 -3.48 -8.48 -22.16
CA GLN A 148 -4.05 -9.83 -22.08
C GLN A 148 -3.36 -10.69 -21.01
N VAL A 149 -2.12 -10.36 -20.67
CA VAL A 149 -1.38 -11.07 -19.62
C VAL A 149 -1.62 -10.36 -18.30
N ARG A 150 -2.22 -11.09 -17.37
CA ARG A 150 -2.53 -10.60 -16.02
C ARG A 150 -1.87 -11.49 -14.98
N GLY A 151 -1.47 -10.90 -13.87
CA GLY A 151 -1.06 -11.65 -12.69
C GLY A 151 -2.23 -12.32 -11.98
N ASP A 152 -1.96 -12.89 -10.83
CA ASP A 152 -2.94 -13.58 -10.00
C ASP A 152 -3.30 -12.76 -8.77
N HIS A 153 -4.47 -13.04 -8.20
CA HIS A 153 -4.85 -12.52 -6.91
C HIS A 153 -4.71 -13.64 -5.85
N LEU A 154 -3.82 -13.42 -4.90
CA LEU A 154 -3.55 -14.34 -3.79
C LEU A 154 -4.29 -13.85 -2.55
N VAL A 155 -5.30 -14.60 -2.16
CA VAL A 155 -6.16 -14.29 -1.02
C VAL A 155 -5.76 -15.14 0.17
N THR A 156 -5.38 -14.51 1.27
CA THR A 156 -5.10 -15.21 2.52
C THR A 156 -6.39 -15.32 3.33
N VAL A 157 -6.81 -16.53 3.63
CA VAL A 157 -8.00 -16.80 4.43
C VAL A 157 -7.63 -16.75 5.91
N VAL A 158 -8.35 -15.93 6.68
CA VAL A 158 -8.20 -15.82 8.14
C VAL A 158 -9.52 -16.20 8.80
N ILE A 159 -9.46 -17.11 9.76
CA ILE A 159 -10.63 -17.51 10.53
C ILE A 159 -10.83 -16.48 11.64
N GLN A 160 -11.97 -15.82 11.62
CA GLN A 160 -12.34 -14.85 12.63
C GLN A 160 -13.20 -15.50 13.70
N THR A 161 -12.78 -15.36 14.94
CA THR A 161 -13.58 -15.73 16.11
C THR A 161 -14.53 -14.59 16.44
N PRO A 162 -15.83 -14.83 16.59
CA PRO A 162 -16.79 -13.78 16.94
C PRO A 162 -16.58 -13.29 18.38
N ASP A 163 -16.52 -11.97 18.56
CA ASP A 163 -16.35 -11.34 19.87
C ASP A 163 -17.64 -11.36 20.70
N HIS A 164 -18.78 -11.28 20.04
CA HIS A 164 -20.10 -11.26 20.68
C HIS A 164 -20.94 -12.44 20.23
N LEU A 165 -21.29 -13.30 21.17
CA LEU A 165 -22.14 -14.45 20.96
C LEU A 165 -23.43 -14.33 21.80
N SER A 166 -24.57 -14.66 21.20
CA SER A 166 -25.83 -14.84 21.93
C SER A 166 -25.74 -16.01 22.90
N ALA A 167 -26.67 -16.09 23.88
CA ALA A 167 -26.71 -17.19 24.83
C ALA A 167 -26.87 -18.55 24.13
N GLU A 168 -27.73 -18.62 23.11
CA GLU A 168 -27.96 -19.80 22.28
C GLU A 168 -26.72 -20.23 21.49
N ALA A 169 -25.98 -19.25 20.91
CA ALA A 169 -24.76 -19.56 20.18
C ALA A 169 -23.65 -20.08 21.10
N LYS A 170 -23.56 -19.59 22.34
CA LYS A 170 -22.63 -20.11 23.34
C LYS A 170 -22.95 -21.56 23.71
N GLU A 171 -24.23 -21.88 23.87
CA GLU A 171 -24.69 -23.24 24.18
C GLU A 171 -24.40 -24.20 23.03
N ALA A 172 -24.69 -23.78 21.78
CA ALA A 172 -24.38 -24.56 20.58
C ALA A 172 -22.88 -24.85 20.45
N LEU A 173 -22.01 -23.85 20.75
CA LEU A 173 -20.56 -24.04 20.74
C LEU A 173 -20.08 -24.99 21.85
N ARG A 174 -20.66 -24.94 23.05
CA ARG A 174 -20.35 -25.90 24.12
C ARG A 174 -20.70 -27.32 23.72
N ARG A 175 -21.89 -27.49 23.15
CA ARG A 175 -22.33 -28.80 22.63
C ARG A 175 -21.43 -29.31 21.53
N PHE A 176 -20.98 -28.42 20.63
CA PHE A 176 -20.00 -28.77 19.60
C PHE A 176 -18.67 -29.25 20.21
N ASP A 177 -18.16 -28.57 21.23
CA ASP A 177 -16.92 -28.91 21.93
C ASP A 177 -17.01 -30.28 22.62
N GLU A 178 -18.13 -30.59 23.27
CA GLU A 178 -18.42 -31.89 23.83
C GLU A 178 -18.44 -33.01 22.79
N LEU A 179 -19.09 -32.78 21.65
CA LEU A 179 -19.20 -33.77 20.55
C LEU A 179 -17.88 -34.02 19.84
N THR A 180 -16.99 -33.03 19.75
CA THR A 180 -15.68 -33.17 19.11
C THR A 180 -14.62 -33.75 20.03
N GLY A 181 -14.91 -33.95 21.32
CA GLY A 181 -13.99 -34.52 22.30
C GLY A 181 -12.75 -33.64 22.56
N ASN A 182 -12.74 -32.40 22.07
CA ASN A 182 -11.70 -31.42 22.29
C ASN A 182 -11.91 -30.65 23.60
N THR A 183 -12.63 -31.25 24.56
CA THR A 183 -12.80 -30.67 25.88
C THR A 183 -11.42 -30.38 26.43
N LEU A 184 -10.96 -29.16 26.29
CA LEU A 184 -9.82 -28.66 27.02
C LEU A 184 -10.19 -28.95 28.48
N LYS A 185 -9.46 -29.88 29.10
CA LYS A 185 -9.57 -30.11 30.54
C LYS A 185 -9.41 -28.71 31.12
N ARG A 186 -10.53 -28.15 31.54
CA ARG A 186 -10.59 -26.88 32.23
C ARG A 186 -9.68 -27.08 33.43
N SER A 187 -8.48 -26.51 33.37
CA SER A 187 -7.61 -26.47 34.52
C SER A 187 -8.46 -25.78 35.57
N GLU A 188 -8.86 -26.54 36.58
CA GLU A 188 -9.64 -26.10 37.77
C GLU A 188 -8.77 -25.15 38.60
N ASN A 189 -8.42 -24.03 38.04
CA ASN A 189 -7.81 -22.89 38.71
C ASN A 189 -8.72 -21.68 38.58
N THR A 190 -10.01 -21.90 38.84
CA THR A 190 -10.88 -20.85 39.31
C THR A 190 -10.77 -20.90 40.86
N GLU A 191 -9.68 -20.31 41.40
CA GLU A 191 -9.71 -19.89 42.79
C GLU A 191 -10.94 -19.00 42.96
N THR A 192 -11.96 -19.54 43.61
CA THR A 192 -13.20 -18.83 43.94
C THR A 192 -12.80 -17.61 44.77
N ALA A 193 -13.58 -16.53 44.68
CA ALA A 193 -13.33 -15.31 45.47
C ALA A 193 -13.28 -15.56 46.96
N GLU A 194 -13.77 -16.72 47.45
CA GLU A 194 -13.72 -17.21 48.81
C GLU A 194 -12.34 -17.72 49.20
N ASP A 195 -11.61 -18.41 48.31
CA ASP A 195 -10.24 -18.87 48.59
C ASP A 195 -9.25 -17.71 48.70
N LYS A 196 -9.46 -16.61 47.93
CA LYS A 196 -8.66 -15.40 48.12
C LYS A 196 -8.92 -14.66 49.42
N LYS A 197 -10.15 -14.79 50.01
CA LYS A 197 -10.47 -14.21 51.33
C LYS A 197 -9.87 -15.02 52.46
N SER A 198 -9.86 -16.36 52.35
CA SER A 198 -9.26 -17.24 53.37
C SER A 198 -7.74 -17.12 53.42
N LYS A 199 -7.05 -17.10 52.25
CA LYS A 199 -5.60 -16.87 52.18
C LYS A 199 -5.15 -15.49 52.67
N LYS A 200 -5.99 -14.45 52.49
CA LYS A 200 -5.72 -13.10 53.01
C LYS A 200 -5.92 -13.00 54.54
N LYS A 201 -6.84 -13.78 55.13
CA LYS A 201 -7.02 -13.84 56.57
C LYS A 201 -5.85 -14.57 57.25
N SER A 202 -5.47 -15.76 56.74
CA SER A 202 -4.33 -16.54 57.24
C SER A 202 -3.00 -15.76 57.13
N PHE A 203 -2.79 -14.98 56.11
CA PHE A 203 -1.58 -14.15 55.98
C PHE A 203 -1.55 -12.97 56.97
N LYS A 204 -2.70 -12.36 57.30
CA LYS A 204 -2.80 -11.31 58.32
C LYS A 204 -2.59 -11.83 59.74
N GLU A 205 -3.02 -13.06 60.03
CA GLU A 205 -2.79 -13.70 61.34
C GLU A 205 -1.29 -14.03 61.50
N LYS A 206 -0.65 -14.63 60.52
CA LYS A 206 0.79 -14.92 60.58
C LYS A 206 1.67 -13.68 60.69
N VAL A 207 1.27 -12.55 60.11
CA VAL A 207 2.00 -11.28 60.26
C VAL A 207 1.81 -10.68 61.65
N LYS A 208 0.66 -10.88 62.31
CA LYS A 208 0.46 -10.45 63.69
C LYS A 208 1.30 -11.25 64.69
N GLU A 209 1.37 -12.58 64.56
CA GLU A 209 2.23 -13.42 65.40
C GLU A 209 3.72 -13.05 65.34
N VAL A 210 4.23 -12.65 64.18
CA VAL A 210 5.65 -12.27 64.03
C VAL A 210 5.96 -10.90 64.64
N PHE A 211 4.96 -10.05 64.87
CA PHE A 211 5.16 -8.71 65.51
C PHE A 211 4.89 -8.69 67.00
N GLU A 212 4.22 -9.70 67.58
CA GLU A 212 3.97 -9.80 69.05
C GLU A 212 5.12 -10.49 69.80
N ASP A 213 6.04 -11.18 69.09
CA ASP A 213 7.19 -11.86 69.78
C ASP A 213 8.45 -10.94 69.88
N LYS A 214 8.29 -9.63 69.82
CA LYS A 214 9.38 -8.67 69.98
C LYS A 214 9.06 -7.53 70.93
N GLU A 215 8.50 -7.84 72.17
CA GLU A 215 8.59 -6.99 73.33
C GLU A 215 9.20 -7.75 74.52
#